data_b90d652f65779df866f7b579670384bc
#
_entry.id   b90d652f65779df866f7b579670384bc
#
_cell.length_a   1.000
_cell.length_b   1.000
_cell.length_c   1.000
_cell.angle_alpha   90.00
_cell.angle_beta   90.00
_cell.angle_gamma   90.00
#
_symmetry.space_group_name_H-M   'P 1'
#
loop_
_entity.id
_entity.type
_entity.pdbx_description
1 polymer ?
#
loop_
_entity_poly.entity_id
_entity_poly.type
_entity_poly.pdbx_seq_one_letter_code
_entity_poly.pdbx_strand_id
1 'polypeptide(L)'
;MRNTTLFVVLLAGLLAACGAPTQSADAPLALTAAVPPEYAGLTNPLGADAAEAGAKVYATNCASCHGETGHGDGPVAASLTPRPVDLAALQAASADDMLFWYISTGKAGTAMVGWKGILADEQIWEVVTFLRTLK
;
A
#
# COMPACT_ATOMS: atom_id res chain seq x y z
N MET A 1 5.98 -16.07 79.93
CA MET A 1 4.92 -15.59 79.07
C MET A 1 5.60 -14.79 77.92
N ARG A 2 5.82 -15.42 76.79
CA ARG A 2 6.50 -14.78 75.59
C ARG A 2 5.52 -14.81 74.41
N ASN A 3 4.97 -13.65 74.16
CA ASN A 3 4.12 -13.45 72.96
C ASN A 3 4.99 -13.42 71.71
N THR A 4 4.76 -14.40 70.84
CA THR A 4 5.37 -14.44 69.51
C THR A 4 4.36 -13.87 68.53
N THR A 5 4.57 -12.64 68.12
CA THR A 5 3.75 -11.96 67.12
C THR A 5 4.21 -12.43 65.71
N LEU A 6 3.33 -13.15 65.02
CA LEU A 6 3.54 -13.65 63.67
C LEU A 6 3.27 -12.53 62.67
N PHE A 7 4.31 -11.98 62.02
CA PHE A 7 4.16 -11.05 60.89
C PHE A 7 3.90 -11.85 59.63
N VAL A 8 2.68 -11.76 59.11
CA VAL A 8 2.33 -12.25 57.78
C VAL A 8 2.65 -11.16 56.78
N VAL A 9 3.72 -11.36 56.02
CA VAL A 9 4.05 -10.47 54.85
C VAL A 9 3.26 -10.93 53.65
N LEU A 10 2.23 -10.17 53.28
CA LEU A 10 1.48 -10.35 52.04
C LEU A 10 2.32 -9.79 50.88
N LEU A 11 2.91 -10.69 50.09
CA LEU A 11 3.61 -10.33 48.85
C LEU A 11 2.56 -10.17 47.75
N ALA A 12 2.19 -8.90 47.46
CA ALA A 12 1.34 -8.58 46.31
C ALA A 12 2.16 -8.65 45.05
N GLY A 13 2.01 -9.74 44.26
CA GLY A 13 2.62 -9.87 42.95
C GLY A 13 1.93 -8.94 41.94
N LEU A 14 2.65 -7.90 41.46
CA LEU A 14 2.25 -7.15 40.28
C LEU A 14 2.47 -8.04 39.02
N LEU A 15 1.39 -8.57 38.46
CA LEU A 15 1.38 -9.12 37.11
C LEU A 15 1.36 -7.95 36.12
N ALA A 16 2.54 -7.55 35.62
CA ALA A 16 2.65 -6.67 34.49
C ALA A 16 2.20 -7.44 33.23
N ALA A 17 0.95 -7.23 32.81
CA ALA A 17 0.46 -7.70 31.52
C ALA A 17 1.16 -6.87 30.43
N CYS A 18 2.18 -7.45 29.79
CA CYS A 18 2.70 -6.96 28.52
C CYS A 18 1.62 -7.14 27.46
N GLY A 19 0.76 -6.15 27.31
CA GLY A 19 -0.14 -6.04 26.16
C GLY A 19 0.71 -5.80 24.92
N ALA A 20 0.88 -6.84 24.07
CA ALA A 20 1.38 -6.62 22.72
C ALA A 20 0.39 -5.70 21.99
N PRO A 21 0.89 -4.68 21.23
CA PRO A 21 -0.01 -3.88 20.42
C PRO A 21 -0.66 -4.79 19.38
N THR A 22 -1.96 -5.01 19.51
CA THR A 22 -2.79 -5.59 18.45
C THR A 22 -2.79 -4.58 17.31
N GLN A 23 -2.01 -4.85 16.26
CA GLN A 23 -2.14 -4.11 14.99
C GLN A 23 -3.55 -4.38 14.48
N SER A 24 -4.39 -3.36 14.55
CA SER A 24 -5.71 -3.38 13.94
C SER A 24 -5.55 -3.61 12.44
N ALA A 25 -6.21 -4.65 11.92
CA ALA A 25 -6.24 -4.98 10.50
C ALA A 25 -6.95 -3.90 9.64
N ASP A 26 -7.48 -2.87 10.27
CA ASP A 26 -8.21 -1.75 9.66
C ASP A 26 -7.36 -0.48 9.50
N ALA A 27 -6.03 -0.57 9.50
CA ALA A 27 -5.23 0.59 9.10
C ALA A 27 -5.55 0.91 7.63
N PRO A 28 -5.96 2.15 7.29
CA PRO A 28 -6.23 2.52 5.92
C PRO A 28 -5.00 2.20 5.06
N LEU A 29 -5.23 1.62 3.87
CA LEU A 29 -4.21 1.27 2.86
C LEU A 29 -3.48 2.53 2.31
N ALA A 30 -3.36 3.58 3.10
CA ALA A 30 -2.60 4.75 2.74
C ALA A 30 -1.12 4.37 2.58
N LEU A 31 -0.57 4.69 1.43
CA LEU A 31 0.87 4.67 1.22
C LEU A 31 1.46 5.73 2.14
N THR A 32 2.11 5.32 3.23
CA THR A 32 2.58 6.23 4.29
C THR A 32 3.94 6.87 4.00
N ALA A 33 4.58 6.50 2.88
CA ALA A 33 5.85 7.10 2.48
C ALA A 33 5.62 8.52 1.97
N ALA A 34 6.48 9.45 2.38
CA ALA A 34 6.48 10.80 1.82
C ALA A 34 6.90 10.74 0.34
N VAL A 35 6.12 11.39 -0.52
CA VAL A 35 6.45 11.52 -1.93
C VAL A 35 7.74 12.33 -2.06
N PRO A 36 8.77 11.86 -2.78
CA PRO A 36 10.01 12.59 -2.99
C PRO A 36 9.76 13.96 -3.63
N PRO A 37 10.59 14.98 -3.32
CA PRO A 37 10.38 16.35 -3.79
C PRO A 37 10.22 16.48 -5.32
N GLU A 38 10.89 15.62 -6.09
CA GLU A 38 10.84 15.61 -7.56
C GLU A 38 9.49 15.11 -8.12
N TYR A 39 8.67 14.45 -7.31
CA TYR A 39 7.32 13.98 -7.66
C TYR A 39 6.22 14.74 -6.92
N ALA A 40 6.56 15.36 -5.78
CA ALA A 40 5.58 15.97 -4.89
C ALA A 40 4.80 17.10 -5.57
N GLY A 41 3.46 17.04 -5.45
CA GLY A 41 2.57 18.04 -6.02
C GLY A 41 2.31 17.90 -7.53
N LEU A 42 2.85 16.85 -8.18
CA LEU A 42 2.47 16.53 -9.55
C LEU A 42 0.97 16.21 -9.61
N THR A 43 0.31 16.74 -10.61
CA THR A 43 -1.09 16.47 -10.92
C THR A 43 -1.18 15.81 -12.28
N ASN A 44 -2.13 14.90 -12.46
CA ASN A 44 -2.32 14.25 -13.75
C ASN A 44 -2.73 15.32 -14.81
N PRO A 45 -1.94 15.50 -15.87
CA PRO A 45 -2.25 16.48 -16.91
C PRO A 45 -3.32 16.00 -17.89
N LEU A 46 -3.72 14.71 -17.81
CA LEU A 46 -4.64 14.08 -18.77
C LEU A 46 -6.09 14.13 -18.28
N GLY A 47 -7.03 14.20 -19.22
CA GLY A 47 -8.44 14.09 -18.96
C GLY A 47 -8.91 12.64 -18.80
N ALA A 48 -10.18 12.46 -18.43
CA ALA A 48 -10.79 11.15 -18.23
C ALA A 48 -10.83 10.26 -19.51
N ASP A 49 -10.75 10.88 -20.68
CA ASP A 49 -10.67 10.24 -21.99
C ASP A 49 -9.38 9.40 -22.18
N ALA A 50 -8.33 9.71 -21.44
CA ALA A 50 -7.10 8.92 -21.45
C ALA A 50 -7.24 7.54 -20.77
N ALA A 51 -8.34 7.28 -20.05
CA ALA A 51 -8.53 6.02 -19.33
C ALA A 51 -8.51 4.77 -20.24
N GLU A 52 -9.00 4.87 -21.48
CA GLU A 52 -8.97 3.75 -22.43
C GLU A 52 -7.54 3.39 -22.85
N ALA A 53 -6.68 4.39 -23.09
CA ALA A 53 -5.27 4.17 -23.37
C ALA A 53 -4.57 3.56 -22.16
N GLY A 54 -4.82 4.10 -20.96
CA GLY A 54 -4.31 3.57 -19.70
C GLY A 54 -4.73 2.12 -19.44
N ALA A 55 -5.97 1.74 -19.77
CA ALA A 55 -6.44 0.37 -19.65
C ALA A 55 -5.61 -0.61 -20.51
N LYS A 56 -5.23 -0.21 -21.72
CA LYS A 56 -4.40 -1.03 -22.63
C LYS A 56 -2.99 -1.22 -22.06
N VAL A 57 -2.39 -0.14 -21.56
CA VAL A 57 -1.06 -0.18 -20.91
C VAL A 57 -1.13 -1.07 -19.66
N TYR A 58 -2.15 -0.89 -18.83
CA TYR A 58 -2.38 -1.66 -17.61
C TYR A 58 -2.55 -3.17 -17.90
N ALA A 59 -3.39 -3.53 -18.84
CA ALA A 59 -3.64 -4.93 -19.22
C ALA A 59 -2.35 -5.64 -19.63
N THR A 60 -1.46 -4.94 -20.33
CA THR A 60 -0.20 -5.51 -20.82
C THR A 60 0.85 -5.65 -19.72
N ASN A 61 0.95 -4.67 -18.83
CA ASN A 61 2.11 -4.53 -17.93
C ASN A 61 1.79 -4.77 -16.46
N CYS A 62 0.55 -4.62 -16.02
CA CYS A 62 0.17 -4.58 -14.61
C CYS A 62 -0.77 -5.72 -14.19
N ALA A 63 -1.69 -6.11 -15.08
CA ALA A 63 -2.78 -7.04 -14.75
C ALA A 63 -2.29 -8.42 -14.31
N SER A 64 -1.13 -8.88 -14.77
CA SER A 64 -0.56 -10.18 -14.36
C SER A 64 -0.37 -10.29 -12.85
N CYS A 65 -0.03 -9.18 -12.18
CA CYS A 65 0.12 -9.11 -10.74
C CYS A 65 -1.13 -8.53 -10.06
N HIS A 66 -1.64 -7.40 -10.58
CA HIS A 66 -2.69 -6.65 -9.91
C HIS A 66 -4.12 -7.11 -10.22
N GLY A 67 -4.30 -8.03 -11.20
CA GLY A 67 -5.62 -8.46 -11.67
C GLY A 67 -6.23 -7.47 -12.66
N GLU A 68 -7.19 -7.93 -13.46
CA GLU A 68 -7.87 -7.09 -14.47
C GLU A 68 -8.64 -5.93 -13.85
N THR A 69 -9.17 -6.15 -12.64
CA THR A 69 -9.95 -5.17 -11.87
C THR A 69 -9.16 -4.49 -10.76
N GLY A 70 -7.85 -4.81 -10.63
CA GLY A 70 -6.94 -4.14 -9.70
C GLY A 70 -7.00 -4.63 -8.25
N HIS A 71 -7.65 -5.75 -7.95
CA HIS A 71 -7.78 -6.26 -6.58
C HIS A 71 -6.57 -7.05 -6.04
N GLY A 72 -5.45 -7.05 -6.76
CA GLY A 72 -4.24 -7.78 -6.34
C GLY A 72 -4.38 -9.30 -6.47
N ASP A 73 -5.25 -9.76 -7.36
CA ASP A 73 -5.63 -11.14 -7.61
C ASP A 73 -5.18 -11.68 -8.97
N GLY A 74 -4.22 -11.01 -9.61
CA GLY A 74 -3.66 -11.44 -10.87
C GLY A 74 -3.08 -12.86 -10.81
N PRO A 75 -2.92 -13.53 -11.97
CA PRO A 75 -2.51 -14.94 -12.03
C PRO A 75 -1.19 -15.27 -11.31
N VAL A 76 -0.28 -14.30 -11.17
CA VAL A 76 0.98 -14.48 -10.44
C VAL A 76 0.94 -13.98 -8.99
N ALA A 77 -0.13 -13.31 -8.57
CA ALA A 77 -0.22 -12.65 -7.26
C ALA A 77 0.00 -13.61 -6.09
N ALA A 78 -0.48 -14.85 -6.21
CA ALA A 78 -0.37 -15.85 -5.14
C ALA A 78 1.09 -16.27 -4.84
N SER A 79 1.99 -16.10 -5.80
CA SER A 79 3.43 -16.44 -5.67
C SER A 79 4.28 -15.27 -5.17
N LEU A 80 3.70 -14.08 -5.01
CA LEU A 80 4.41 -12.88 -4.59
C LEU A 80 4.33 -12.65 -3.07
N THR A 81 5.42 -12.18 -2.49
CA THR A 81 5.50 -11.79 -1.07
C THR A 81 6.23 -10.45 -0.95
N PRO A 82 5.59 -9.39 -0.45
CA PRO A 82 4.14 -9.33 -0.16
C PRO A 82 3.28 -9.45 -1.43
N ARG A 83 2.02 -9.83 -1.25
CA ARG A 83 1.05 -9.84 -2.36
C ARG A 83 0.81 -8.42 -2.87
N PRO A 84 0.42 -8.26 -4.16
CA PRO A 84 -0.02 -6.98 -4.67
C PRO A 84 -1.20 -6.43 -3.87
N VAL A 85 -1.20 -5.12 -3.66
CA VAL A 85 -2.29 -4.43 -2.96
C VAL A 85 -3.52 -4.30 -3.86
N ASP A 86 -4.69 -4.14 -3.24
CA ASP A 86 -5.91 -3.74 -3.92
C ASP A 86 -5.79 -2.28 -4.40
N LEU A 87 -5.67 -2.10 -5.71
CA LEU A 87 -5.52 -0.79 -6.35
C LEU A 87 -6.84 -0.02 -6.38
N ALA A 88 -7.98 -0.71 -6.39
CA ALA A 88 -9.28 -0.06 -6.34
C ALA A 88 -9.49 0.68 -5.00
N ALA A 89 -9.08 0.04 -3.90
CA ALA A 89 -9.08 0.68 -2.58
C ALA A 89 -7.97 1.74 -2.45
N LEU A 90 -6.76 1.43 -2.92
CA LEU A 90 -5.58 2.29 -2.79
C LEU A 90 -5.75 3.62 -3.52
N GLN A 91 -6.26 3.61 -4.76
CA GLN A 91 -6.39 4.80 -5.59
C GLN A 91 -7.30 5.85 -4.95
N ALA A 92 -8.32 5.42 -4.21
CA ALA A 92 -9.24 6.35 -3.52
C ALA A 92 -8.55 7.11 -2.37
N ALA A 93 -7.53 6.52 -1.77
CA ALA A 93 -6.78 7.08 -0.64
C ALA A 93 -5.45 7.75 -1.04
N SER A 94 -5.07 7.74 -2.33
CA SER A 94 -3.77 8.22 -2.81
C SER A 94 -3.93 9.40 -3.76
N ALA A 95 -3.05 10.39 -3.66
CA ALA A 95 -2.95 11.48 -4.62
C ALA A 95 -2.26 11.01 -5.93
N ASP A 96 -2.40 11.78 -7.00
CA ASP A 96 -1.87 11.41 -8.33
C ASP A 96 -0.33 11.34 -8.34
N ASP A 97 0.33 12.25 -7.65
CA ASP A 97 1.79 12.27 -7.52
C ASP A 97 2.33 10.99 -6.87
N MET A 98 1.62 10.46 -5.87
CA MET A 98 1.97 9.22 -5.20
C MET A 98 1.81 8.01 -6.14
N LEU A 99 0.70 7.94 -6.88
CA LEU A 99 0.48 6.86 -7.85
C LEU A 99 1.53 6.91 -8.96
N PHE A 100 1.75 8.10 -9.53
CA PHE A 100 2.76 8.31 -10.56
C PHE A 100 4.16 7.94 -10.07
N TRP A 101 4.54 8.36 -8.86
CA TRP A 101 5.82 8.02 -8.27
C TRP A 101 6.02 6.52 -8.14
N TYR A 102 5.07 5.79 -7.53
CA TYR A 102 5.22 4.35 -7.35
C TYR A 102 5.25 3.59 -8.67
N ILE A 103 4.46 3.97 -9.66
CA ILE A 103 4.52 3.37 -10.99
C ILE A 103 5.89 3.66 -11.62
N SER A 104 6.37 4.90 -11.52
CA SER A 104 7.65 5.31 -12.08
C SER A 104 8.84 4.56 -11.48
N THR A 105 8.87 4.41 -10.14
CA THR A 105 10.07 3.93 -9.41
C THR A 105 9.96 2.52 -8.89
N GLY A 106 8.76 1.93 -8.91
CA GLY A 106 8.49 0.66 -8.24
C GLY A 106 8.35 0.83 -6.73
N LYS A 107 8.23 -0.29 -6.02
CA LYS A 107 8.13 -0.31 -4.56
C LYS A 107 9.21 -1.19 -3.96
N ALA A 108 10.16 -0.56 -3.28
CA ALA A 108 11.26 -1.28 -2.62
C ALA A 108 10.75 -2.37 -1.68
N GLY A 109 11.42 -3.51 -1.65
CA GLY A 109 11.04 -4.66 -0.83
C GLY A 109 9.87 -5.48 -1.39
N THR A 110 9.45 -5.21 -2.63
CA THR A 110 8.39 -5.97 -3.33
C THR A 110 8.83 -6.37 -4.74
N ALA A 111 8.00 -7.16 -5.42
CA ALA A 111 8.21 -7.51 -6.82
C ALA A 111 7.79 -6.39 -7.81
N MET A 112 7.26 -5.28 -7.32
CA MET A 112 6.84 -4.17 -8.17
C MET A 112 8.05 -3.39 -8.67
N VAL A 113 8.36 -3.55 -9.96
CA VAL A 113 9.44 -2.81 -10.65
C VAL A 113 9.01 -1.40 -11.02
N GLY A 114 9.98 -0.50 -11.23
CA GLY A 114 9.74 0.84 -11.77
C GLY A 114 9.60 0.80 -13.29
N TRP A 115 8.71 1.65 -13.80
CA TRP A 115 8.40 1.72 -15.24
C TRP A 115 9.01 2.93 -15.94
N LYS A 116 9.60 3.87 -15.20
CA LYS A 116 10.31 5.02 -15.80
C LYS A 116 11.45 4.55 -16.71
N GLY A 117 11.47 5.05 -17.94
CA GLY A 117 12.42 4.62 -18.97
C GLY A 117 12.00 3.36 -19.75
N ILE A 118 10.95 2.65 -19.30
CA ILE A 118 10.29 1.55 -20.04
C ILE A 118 9.02 2.09 -20.68
N LEU A 119 8.20 2.80 -19.90
CA LEU A 119 7.03 3.54 -20.35
C LEU A 119 7.38 5.04 -20.44
N ALA A 120 6.77 5.74 -21.37
CA ALA A 120 6.78 7.20 -21.39
C ALA A 120 5.99 7.75 -20.19
N ASP A 121 6.34 8.95 -19.71
CA ASP A 121 5.61 9.59 -18.60
C ASP A 121 4.12 9.75 -18.91
N GLU A 122 3.76 10.03 -20.17
CA GLU A 122 2.37 10.09 -20.63
C GLU A 122 1.64 8.75 -20.40
N GLN A 123 2.27 7.61 -20.75
CA GLN A 123 1.69 6.29 -20.55
C GLN A 123 1.50 5.98 -19.05
N ILE A 124 2.40 6.45 -18.19
CA ILE A 124 2.24 6.30 -16.73
C ILE A 124 1.03 7.15 -16.28
N TRP A 125 0.86 8.36 -16.78
CA TRP A 125 -0.31 9.19 -16.47
C TRP A 125 -1.62 8.60 -17.01
N GLU A 126 -1.60 7.98 -18.18
CA GLU A 126 -2.74 7.21 -18.71
C GLU A 126 -3.13 6.08 -17.75
N VAL A 127 -2.14 5.33 -17.22
CA VAL A 127 -2.40 4.30 -16.21
C VAL A 127 -3.00 4.91 -14.95
N VAL A 128 -2.48 6.03 -14.44
CA VAL A 128 -3.07 6.74 -13.29
C VAL A 128 -4.53 7.11 -13.58
N THR A 129 -4.84 7.61 -14.78
CA THR A 129 -6.22 7.92 -15.19
C THR A 129 -7.10 6.67 -15.18
N PHE A 130 -6.60 5.54 -15.70
CA PHE A 130 -7.33 4.28 -15.65
C PHE A 130 -7.56 3.80 -14.21
N LEU A 131 -6.56 3.86 -13.34
CA LEU A 131 -6.70 3.47 -11.94
C LEU A 131 -7.85 4.22 -11.25
N ARG A 132 -8.10 5.50 -11.59
CA ARG A 132 -9.21 6.29 -11.05
C ARG A 132 -10.60 5.75 -11.43
N THR A 133 -10.68 4.87 -12.42
CA THR A 133 -11.93 4.23 -12.83
C THR A 133 -12.24 2.95 -12.06
N LEU A 134 -11.24 2.36 -11.38
CA LEU A 134 -11.41 1.13 -10.60
C LEU A 134 -12.33 1.33 -9.39
N LYS A 135 -13.08 0.28 -9.03
CA LYS A 135 -14.08 0.31 -7.94
C LYS A 135 -13.92 -0.89 -7.04
#